data_40a732e830e0568e505defd1e92f0d7b
#
_entry.id   40a732e830e0568e505defd1e92f0d7b
#
_cell.length_a   1.000
_cell.length_b   1.000
_cell.length_c   1.000
_cell.angle_alpha   90.00
_cell.angle_beta   90.00
_cell.angle_gamma   90.00
#
_symmetry.space_group_name_H-M   'P 1'
#
loop_
_entity.id
_entity.type
_entity.pdbx_description
1 polymer ?
#
loop_
_entity_poly.entity_id
_entity_poly.type
_entity_poly.pdbx_seq_one_letter_code
_entity_poly.pdbx_strand_id
1 'polypeptide(L)'
;MVREFSFAFGLRKKEENNLSSQKHQSRSIYRAIVLMLLTTAIIGLQVNRLVKLQLIQGQQNRDRAENNRIRPIPVSSNRGLILDRNGKAFASNHLTRSIYLWPKEQSKEQWKITAAKLSPIINIPAEKIIKKVEQAINSGERNVNISYEVNRDTFVTLQERAAEFSGVEVRSESTRHYPHGQLASHIIGYLGEVTSAELEANPEYQMRMMVGRLGVEAGANDLLAGKWGKRLIEVNAQNQEIGTLGEIKPQAGKTVKLTLDIDLQKTAEKALGLRKGAVVALDVNTGEILAMASYPRFNPNVFTKPMSKAKWQNLHSQEQSFLNRSVQGYPPGSTFKIVTSSAAMGSGKFSPYSLVYTSDSIYVGGISFNEHSGGYGSIGFRSALAYSSNTFFYRVGMAIGAQEIIKWAHQLGLGGKNLNLLGIPATYNGLIPTEEDKRRIYNDDWYLGDTVTMAIGQGLVLVTPLELAAAVGAIANGGKQIKPHLLASETNSPKIKPIATGLKPEHIKTIREGMIDAVYYGTAQSLNDGTIPLTGGKTGTSEVIGQRSHSLYVGFGPAYQSKIAIAVIVENGGYGSVSAAPVAKQVFQTYFSKYNQAQSK
;
A
#
# COMPACT_ATOMS: atom_id res chain seq x y z
N MET A 1 103.98 76.51 -15.14
CA MET A 1 103.60 75.25 -14.42
C MET A 1 102.09 75.22 -13.96
N VAL A 2 101.13 75.59 -14.83
CA VAL A 2 99.72 75.59 -14.49
C VAL A 2 98.82 75.10 -15.68
N ARG A 3 99.33 74.59 -16.76
CA ARG A 3 98.54 74.14 -17.95
C ARG A 3 98.47 72.61 -18.13
N GLU A 4 99.26 71.79 -17.49
CA GLU A 4 99.22 70.31 -17.65
C GLU A 4 98.35 69.62 -16.68
N PHE A 5 97.93 70.18 -15.53
CA PHE A 5 97.07 69.54 -14.57
C PHE A 5 95.58 69.55 -14.97
N SER A 6 95.20 70.45 -15.92
CA SER A 6 93.78 70.59 -16.33
C SER A 6 93.36 69.49 -17.36
N PHE A 7 94.28 68.93 -18.07
CA PHE A 7 93.99 67.94 -19.12
C PHE A 7 93.81 66.48 -18.58
N ALA A 8 94.52 66.17 -17.52
CA ALA A 8 94.40 64.84 -16.87
C ALA A 8 93.11 64.59 -16.13
N PHE A 9 92.56 65.71 -15.52
CA PHE A 9 91.26 65.66 -14.78
C PHE A 9 90.04 65.51 -15.73
N GLY A 10 90.16 66.09 -16.95
CA GLY A 10 89.08 66.03 -17.97
C GLY A 10 88.93 64.67 -18.60
N LEU A 11 90.09 63.97 -18.83
CA LEU A 11 90.06 62.64 -19.39
C LEU A 11 89.54 61.56 -18.41
N ARG A 12 89.90 61.71 -17.13
CA ARG A 12 89.45 60.74 -16.09
C ARG A 12 87.92 60.88 -15.86
N LYS A 13 87.38 62.08 -15.88
CA LYS A 13 85.93 62.33 -15.73
C LYS A 13 85.12 61.88 -16.95
N LYS A 14 85.74 61.85 -18.14
CA LYS A 14 85.10 61.43 -19.37
C LYS A 14 85.06 59.89 -19.45
N GLU A 15 86.08 59.15 -18.92
CA GLU A 15 86.09 57.68 -18.84
C GLU A 15 85.15 57.20 -17.74
N GLU A 16 85.09 57.82 -16.53
CA GLU A 16 84.16 57.45 -15.49
C GLU A 16 82.70 57.66 -15.93
N ASN A 17 82.38 58.69 -16.63
CA ASN A 17 81.02 58.93 -17.14
C ASN A 17 80.66 57.95 -18.27
N ASN A 18 81.61 57.50 -19.12
CA ASN A 18 81.34 56.44 -20.13
C ASN A 18 81.18 55.05 -19.50
N LEU A 19 81.92 54.73 -18.47
CA LEU A 19 81.78 53.48 -17.75
C LEU A 19 80.47 53.36 -16.94
N SER A 20 80.02 54.53 -16.36
CA SER A 20 78.74 54.59 -15.65
C SER A 20 77.52 54.51 -16.58
N SER A 21 77.61 55.16 -17.76
CA SER A 21 76.54 55.05 -18.75
C SER A 21 76.42 53.66 -19.38
N GLN A 22 77.55 52.97 -19.65
CA GLN A 22 77.54 51.59 -20.12
C GLN A 22 77.00 50.63 -19.06
N LYS A 23 77.32 50.81 -17.78
CA LYS A 23 76.75 49.99 -16.68
C LYS A 23 75.26 50.24 -16.50
N HIS A 24 74.75 51.49 -16.67
CA HIS A 24 73.30 51.73 -16.62
C HIS A 24 72.58 51.19 -17.85
N GLN A 25 73.18 51.29 -19.02
CA GLN A 25 72.58 50.74 -20.26
C GLN A 25 72.54 49.21 -20.26
N SER A 26 73.59 48.55 -19.76
CA SER A 26 73.61 47.09 -19.63
C SER A 26 72.58 46.59 -18.57
N ARG A 27 72.43 47.29 -17.44
CA ARG A 27 71.38 46.98 -16.41
C ARG A 27 69.97 47.16 -16.96
N SER A 28 69.73 48.17 -17.80
CA SER A 28 68.46 48.40 -18.46
C SER A 28 68.12 47.27 -19.48
N ILE A 29 69.09 46.81 -20.25
CA ILE A 29 68.93 45.72 -21.17
C ILE A 29 68.64 44.39 -20.42
N TYR A 30 69.37 44.08 -19.36
CA TYR A 30 69.07 42.90 -18.51
C TYR A 30 67.68 42.95 -17.92
N ARG A 31 67.22 44.11 -17.41
CA ARG A 31 65.84 44.27 -16.93
C ARG A 31 64.80 44.07 -18.04
N ALA A 32 65.06 44.56 -19.23
CA ALA A 32 64.20 44.39 -20.38
C ALA A 32 64.13 42.89 -20.81
N ILE A 33 65.27 42.21 -20.82
CA ILE A 33 65.36 40.76 -21.13
C ILE A 33 64.63 39.94 -20.07
N VAL A 34 64.82 40.23 -18.77
CA VAL A 34 64.11 39.54 -17.69
C VAL A 34 62.62 39.78 -17.77
N LEU A 35 62.17 41.00 -18.02
CA LEU A 35 60.75 41.33 -18.25
C LEU A 35 60.19 40.58 -19.47
N MET A 36 60.94 40.53 -20.57
CA MET A 36 60.53 39.83 -21.79
C MET A 36 60.42 38.31 -21.54
N LEU A 37 61.36 37.70 -20.81
CA LEU A 37 61.32 36.30 -20.43
C LEU A 37 60.13 36.01 -19.51
N LEU A 38 59.85 36.88 -18.53
CA LEU A 38 58.74 36.78 -17.62
C LEU A 38 57.38 36.87 -18.33
N THR A 39 57.24 37.84 -19.24
CA THR A 39 56.03 38.00 -20.05
C THR A 39 55.84 36.81 -21.01
N THR A 40 56.91 36.34 -21.64
CA THR A 40 56.87 35.16 -22.50
C THR A 40 56.49 33.89 -21.72
N ALA A 41 57.05 33.71 -20.51
CA ALA A 41 56.67 32.61 -19.63
C ALA A 41 55.18 32.67 -19.20
N ILE A 42 54.69 33.86 -18.86
CA ILE A 42 53.25 34.08 -18.51
C ILE A 42 52.36 33.79 -19.72
N ILE A 43 52.72 34.28 -20.90
CA ILE A 43 51.99 33.98 -22.16
C ILE A 43 52.03 32.47 -22.45
N GLY A 44 53.19 31.84 -22.32
CA GLY A 44 53.34 30.41 -22.52
C GLY A 44 52.47 29.58 -21.57
N LEU A 45 52.37 29.99 -20.30
CA LEU A 45 51.45 29.37 -19.31
C LEU A 45 49.97 29.54 -19.70
N GLN A 46 49.62 30.76 -20.17
CA GLN A 46 48.23 31.01 -20.62
C GLN A 46 47.88 30.24 -21.89
N VAL A 47 48.79 30.17 -22.86
CA VAL A 47 48.61 29.37 -24.08
C VAL A 47 48.46 27.89 -23.74
N ASN A 48 49.33 27.36 -22.87
CA ASN A 48 49.23 25.98 -22.43
C ASN A 48 47.87 25.71 -21.70
N ARG A 49 47.42 26.67 -20.88
CA ARG A 49 46.11 26.58 -20.24
C ARG A 49 44.97 26.63 -21.27
N LEU A 50 45.02 27.47 -22.26
CA LEU A 50 44.06 27.51 -23.36
C LEU A 50 44.02 26.23 -24.19
N VAL A 51 45.19 25.71 -24.56
CA VAL A 51 45.30 24.41 -25.26
C VAL A 51 44.63 23.30 -24.43
N LYS A 52 44.91 23.23 -23.11
CA LYS A 52 44.28 22.26 -22.23
C LYS A 52 42.77 22.42 -22.17
N LEU A 53 42.26 23.64 -22.05
CA LEU A 53 40.82 23.94 -21.93
C LEU A 53 40.07 23.77 -23.25
N GLN A 54 40.68 24.12 -24.40
CA GLN A 54 40.00 24.12 -25.70
C GLN A 54 40.23 22.85 -26.52
N LEU A 55 41.46 22.31 -26.52
CA LEU A 55 41.79 21.14 -27.32
C LEU A 55 41.68 19.83 -26.52
N ILE A 56 42.27 19.76 -25.33
CA ILE A 56 42.29 18.51 -24.55
C ILE A 56 40.95 18.30 -23.83
N GLN A 57 40.42 19.34 -23.21
CA GLN A 57 39.16 19.31 -22.45
C GLN A 57 37.98 19.97 -23.18
N GLY A 58 38.16 20.33 -24.46
CA GLY A 58 37.19 21.13 -25.23
C GLY A 58 35.82 20.46 -25.34
N GLN A 59 35.80 19.16 -25.63
CA GLN A 59 34.56 18.41 -25.70
C GLN A 59 33.87 18.36 -24.31
N GLN A 60 34.62 18.00 -23.30
CA GLN A 60 34.09 17.92 -21.92
C GLN A 60 33.59 19.26 -21.41
N ASN A 61 34.25 20.36 -21.74
CA ASN A 61 33.84 21.70 -21.38
C ASN A 61 32.59 22.16 -22.16
N ARG A 62 32.48 21.77 -23.42
CA ARG A 62 31.25 21.98 -24.22
C ARG A 62 30.09 21.21 -23.65
N ASP A 63 30.26 19.93 -23.34
CA ASP A 63 29.21 19.11 -22.72
C ASP A 63 28.77 19.67 -21.36
N ARG A 64 29.71 20.16 -20.55
CA ARG A 64 29.39 20.86 -19.29
C ARG A 64 28.64 22.16 -19.53
N ALA A 65 29.03 22.96 -20.53
CA ALA A 65 28.33 24.20 -20.86
C ALA A 65 26.91 23.93 -21.36
N GLU A 66 26.72 22.93 -22.22
CA GLU A 66 25.41 22.49 -22.68
C GLU A 66 24.54 21.98 -21.50
N ASN A 67 25.11 21.12 -20.66
CA ASN A 67 24.40 20.59 -19.47
C ASN A 67 24.07 21.69 -18.45
N ASN A 68 24.83 22.78 -18.38
CA ASN A 68 24.52 23.93 -17.55
C ASN A 68 23.47 24.84 -18.18
N ARG A 69 23.40 24.91 -19.50
CA ARG A 69 22.45 25.73 -20.26
C ARG A 69 21.09 25.04 -20.37
N ILE A 70 21.08 23.71 -20.56
CA ILE A 70 19.86 22.95 -20.76
C ILE A 70 19.45 22.30 -19.43
N ARG A 71 18.23 22.59 -19.00
CA ARG A 71 17.67 22.03 -17.78
C ARG A 71 16.42 21.20 -18.10
N PRO A 72 16.40 19.90 -17.75
CA PRO A 72 15.16 19.11 -17.79
C PRO A 72 14.28 19.47 -16.59
N ILE A 73 13.08 19.97 -16.85
CA ILE A 73 12.02 20.11 -15.83
C ILE A 73 11.12 18.89 -15.95
N PRO A 74 11.00 18.06 -14.91
CA PRO A 74 10.14 16.89 -14.95
C PRO A 74 8.67 17.33 -15.01
N VAL A 75 7.90 16.66 -15.89
CA VAL A 75 6.45 16.86 -16.04
C VAL A 75 5.77 15.58 -15.56
N SER A 76 4.94 15.70 -14.52
CA SER A 76 4.28 14.55 -13.92
C SER A 76 3.30 13.88 -14.89
N SER A 77 3.27 12.54 -14.86
CA SER A 77 2.25 11.75 -15.55
C SER A 77 0.94 11.71 -14.76
N ASN A 78 -0.18 11.58 -15.45
CA ASN A 78 -1.44 11.24 -14.80
C ASN A 78 -1.39 9.77 -14.35
N ARG A 79 -1.67 9.53 -13.06
CA ARG A 79 -1.74 8.18 -12.52
C ARG A 79 -2.96 7.44 -13.05
N GLY A 80 -2.86 6.15 -13.35
CA GLY A 80 -3.95 5.32 -13.83
C GLY A 80 -5.13 5.25 -12.84
N LEU A 81 -6.33 5.05 -13.35
CA LEU A 81 -7.52 4.89 -12.51
C LEU A 81 -7.54 3.53 -11.83
N ILE A 82 -8.17 3.44 -10.66
CA ILE A 82 -8.52 2.16 -10.03
C ILE A 82 -10.04 2.06 -10.05
N LEU A 83 -10.56 1.10 -10.80
CA LEU A 83 -11.99 0.91 -11.02
C LEU A 83 -12.49 -0.37 -10.35
N ASP A 84 -13.75 -0.37 -9.96
CA ASP A 84 -14.46 -1.58 -9.54
C ASP A 84 -14.80 -2.47 -10.77
N ARG A 85 -15.40 -3.64 -10.52
CA ARG A 85 -15.82 -4.57 -11.58
C ARG A 85 -16.84 -3.98 -12.56
N ASN A 86 -17.56 -2.93 -12.17
CA ASN A 86 -18.60 -2.25 -12.96
C ASN A 86 -18.11 -0.95 -13.60
N GLY A 87 -16.82 -0.57 -13.44
CA GLY A 87 -16.24 0.65 -13.97
C GLY A 87 -16.40 1.89 -13.08
N LYS A 88 -16.91 1.77 -11.86
CA LYS A 88 -16.97 2.86 -10.89
C LYS A 88 -15.59 3.08 -10.26
N ALA A 89 -15.18 4.34 -10.05
CA ALA A 89 -13.83 4.65 -9.58
C ALA A 89 -13.70 4.52 -8.06
N PHE A 90 -12.75 3.71 -7.61
CA PHE A 90 -12.20 3.74 -6.24
C PHE A 90 -11.14 4.83 -6.08
N ALA A 91 -10.34 5.04 -7.13
CA ALA A 91 -9.34 6.09 -7.15
C ALA A 91 -9.27 6.73 -8.55
N SER A 92 -9.25 8.04 -8.57
CA SER A 92 -9.20 8.90 -9.76
C SER A 92 -8.15 9.99 -9.57
N ASN A 93 -8.09 10.91 -10.52
CA ASN A 93 -7.28 12.12 -10.38
C ASN A 93 -8.19 13.32 -10.56
N HIS A 94 -7.91 14.40 -9.84
CA HIS A 94 -8.54 15.69 -10.11
C HIS A 94 -7.49 16.78 -10.25
N LEU A 95 -7.84 17.82 -10.97
CA LEU A 95 -6.97 18.96 -11.18
C LEU A 95 -6.98 19.84 -9.93
N THR A 96 -5.85 19.95 -9.26
CA THR A 96 -5.63 20.88 -8.18
C THR A 96 -4.82 22.07 -8.66
N ARG A 97 -5.03 23.22 -8.03
CA ARG A 97 -4.31 24.46 -8.32
C ARG A 97 -3.44 24.78 -7.12
N SER A 98 -2.14 24.72 -7.33
CA SER A 98 -1.13 24.91 -6.28
C SER A 98 -0.36 26.20 -6.49
N ILE A 99 0.09 26.81 -5.40
CA ILE A 99 0.94 28.01 -5.42
C ILE A 99 2.32 27.64 -4.92
N TYR A 100 3.32 27.92 -5.75
CA TYR A 100 4.74 27.75 -5.46
C TYR A 100 5.42 29.11 -5.31
N LEU A 101 6.34 29.19 -4.38
CA LEU A 101 7.22 30.35 -4.19
C LEU A 101 8.63 29.95 -4.60
N TRP A 102 9.34 30.85 -5.27
CA TRP A 102 10.73 30.71 -5.69
C TRP A 102 11.61 31.60 -4.81
N PRO A 103 12.11 31.14 -3.66
CA PRO A 103 12.74 31.95 -2.64
C PRO A 103 13.92 32.83 -3.14
N LYS A 104 14.67 32.33 -4.13
CA LYS A 104 15.85 33.00 -4.68
C LYS A 104 15.56 34.10 -5.70
N GLU A 105 14.31 34.25 -6.13
CA GLU A 105 13.94 35.27 -7.13
C GLU A 105 13.75 36.68 -6.53
N GLN A 106 13.69 36.77 -5.20
CA GLN A 106 13.52 38.04 -4.52
C GLN A 106 14.42 38.15 -3.28
N SER A 107 14.77 39.42 -2.90
CA SER A 107 15.41 39.71 -1.61
C SER A 107 14.43 39.50 -0.44
N LYS A 108 14.95 39.43 0.80
CA LYS A 108 14.11 39.29 1.99
C LYS A 108 13.13 40.43 2.15
N GLU A 109 13.53 41.63 1.83
CA GLU A 109 12.70 42.84 1.90
C GLU A 109 11.58 42.83 0.88
N GLN A 110 11.88 42.37 -0.34
CA GLN A 110 10.89 42.20 -1.41
C GLN A 110 9.89 41.12 -1.07
N TRP A 111 10.33 39.99 -0.44
CA TRP A 111 9.44 38.94 0.03
C TRP A 111 8.45 39.42 1.10
N LYS A 112 8.82 40.37 1.96
CA LYS A 112 7.88 41.00 2.92
C LYS A 112 6.76 41.75 2.20
N ILE A 113 7.08 42.49 1.16
CA ILE A 113 6.10 43.24 0.35
C ILE A 113 5.20 42.27 -0.42
N THR A 114 5.80 41.25 -1.08
CA THR A 114 5.07 40.22 -1.83
C THR A 114 4.16 39.43 -0.92
N ALA A 115 4.63 39.01 0.26
CA ALA A 115 3.83 38.26 1.23
C ALA A 115 2.65 39.10 1.76
N ALA A 116 2.83 40.40 1.99
CA ALA A 116 1.74 41.29 2.43
C ALA A 116 0.64 41.40 1.35
N LYS A 117 1.01 41.50 0.06
CA LYS A 117 0.06 41.54 -1.07
C LYS A 117 -0.61 40.18 -1.33
N LEU A 118 0.13 39.08 -1.17
CA LEU A 118 -0.35 37.72 -1.44
C LEU A 118 -1.28 37.24 -0.34
N SER A 119 -1.01 37.57 0.91
CA SER A 119 -1.74 37.15 2.10
C SER A 119 -3.28 37.27 1.98
N PRO A 120 -3.87 38.38 1.62
CA PRO A 120 -5.32 38.51 1.48
C PRO A 120 -5.91 37.70 0.33
N ILE A 121 -5.13 37.46 -0.73
CA ILE A 121 -5.58 36.71 -1.91
C ILE A 121 -5.67 35.22 -1.60
N ILE A 122 -4.68 34.66 -0.88
CA ILE A 122 -4.60 33.23 -0.58
C ILE A 122 -5.09 32.86 0.82
N ASN A 123 -5.52 33.84 1.61
CA ASN A 123 -5.97 33.70 2.99
C ASN A 123 -4.95 32.97 3.90
N ILE A 124 -3.66 33.29 3.73
CA ILE A 124 -2.55 32.80 4.56
C ILE A 124 -1.81 33.99 5.14
N PRO A 125 -1.59 34.06 6.47
CA PRO A 125 -0.86 35.18 7.09
C PRO A 125 0.51 35.42 6.46
N ALA A 126 0.85 36.67 6.22
CA ALA A 126 2.11 37.06 5.58
C ALA A 126 3.34 36.51 6.32
N GLU A 127 3.32 36.50 7.65
CA GLU A 127 4.38 35.94 8.49
C GLU A 127 4.64 34.45 8.20
N LYS A 128 3.57 33.71 7.95
CA LYS A 128 3.65 32.28 7.62
C LYS A 128 4.25 32.07 6.22
N ILE A 129 3.96 32.96 5.29
CA ILE A 129 4.56 32.96 3.95
C ILE A 129 6.07 33.20 4.06
N ILE A 130 6.46 34.28 4.77
CA ILE A 130 7.86 34.67 4.99
C ILE A 130 8.63 33.52 5.67
N LYS A 131 8.08 32.95 6.74
CA LYS A 131 8.69 31.83 7.45
C LYS A 131 8.98 30.64 6.54
N LYS A 132 8.04 30.30 5.63
CA LYS A 132 8.25 29.22 4.65
C LYS A 132 9.34 29.56 3.63
N VAL A 133 9.39 30.81 3.16
CA VAL A 133 10.46 31.28 2.25
C VAL A 133 11.83 31.18 2.94
N GLU A 134 11.96 31.64 4.18
CA GLU A 134 13.21 31.56 4.94
C GLU A 134 13.64 30.10 5.21
N GLN A 135 12.70 29.23 5.56
CA GLN A 135 12.98 27.81 5.72
C GLN A 135 13.51 27.18 4.42
N ALA A 136 12.89 27.50 3.29
CA ALA A 136 13.30 27.00 1.98
C ALA A 136 14.69 27.53 1.56
N ILE A 137 15.02 28.78 1.89
CA ILE A 137 16.37 29.34 1.67
C ILE A 137 17.40 28.55 2.50
N ASN A 138 17.11 28.32 3.77
CA ASN A 138 18.03 27.65 4.69
C ASN A 138 18.23 26.17 4.34
N SER A 139 17.19 25.49 3.84
CA SER A 139 17.27 24.09 3.39
C SER A 139 17.81 23.95 1.96
N GLY A 140 18.07 25.05 1.25
CA GLY A 140 18.55 25.02 -0.14
C GLY A 140 17.48 24.64 -1.16
N GLU A 141 16.20 24.61 -0.77
CA GLU A 141 15.10 24.32 -1.67
C GLU A 141 14.95 25.41 -2.73
N ARG A 142 14.70 25.01 -3.98
CA ARG A 142 14.54 25.95 -5.10
C ARG A 142 13.17 26.60 -5.10
N ASN A 143 12.14 25.81 -4.84
CA ASN A 143 10.78 26.29 -4.71
C ASN A 143 10.11 25.62 -3.51
N VAL A 144 9.14 26.29 -2.94
CA VAL A 144 8.34 25.78 -1.82
C VAL A 144 6.86 25.96 -2.10
N ASN A 145 6.08 24.90 -1.90
CA ASN A 145 4.63 25.00 -2.02
C ASN A 145 4.05 25.72 -0.80
N ILE A 146 3.25 26.76 -1.01
CA ILE A 146 2.57 27.52 0.04
C ILE A 146 1.12 27.07 0.22
N SER A 147 0.46 26.68 -0.87
CA SER A 147 -0.90 26.14 -0.86
C SER A 147 -1.06 25.04 -1.91
N TYR A 148 -1.58 23.89 -1.50
CA TYR A 148 -1.80 22.71 -2.36
C TYR A 148 -3.16 22.73 -3.08
N GLU A 149 -4.04 23.64 -2.69
CA GLU A 149 -5.38 23.73 -3.28
C GLU A 149 -5.91 25.14 -3.11
N VAL A 150 -6.01 25.86 -4.19
CA VAL A 150 -6.66 27.17 -4.23
C VAL A 150 -7.90 27.11 -5.11
N ASN A 151 -8.89 27.92 -4.78
CA ASN A 151 -10.09 28.04 -5.58
C ASN A 151 -9.79 28.63 -6.97
N ARG A 152 -10.75 28.52 -7.88
CA ARG A 152 -10.60 28.98 -9.26
C ARG A 152 -10.32 30.50 -9.31
N ASP A 153 -11.01 31.26 -8.49
CA ASP A 153 -10.94 32.74 -8.54
C ASP A 153 -9.57 33.23 -8.06
N THR A 154 -9.06 32.67 -6.97
CA THR A 154 -7.67 32.92 -6.51
C THR A 154 -6.63 32.57 -7.57
N PHE A 155 -6.82 31.44 -8.25
CA PHE A 155 -5.91 31.00 -9.32
C PHE A 155 -5.91 31.97 -10.49
N VAL A 156 -7.09 32.37 -10.98
CA VAL A 156 -7.24 33.32 -12.09
C VAL A 156 -6.66 34.68 -11.69
N THR A 157 -7.02 35.20 -10.51
CA THR A 157 -6.48 36.49 -10.00
C THR A 157 -4.96 36.49 -9.98
N LEU A 158 -4.32 35.41 -9.50
CA LEU A 158 -2.85 35.36 -9.46
C LEU A 158 -2.24 35.18 -10.85
N GLN A 159 -2.92 34.52 -11.79
CA GLN A 159 -2.46 34.40 -13.17
C GLN A 159 -2.53 35.73 -13.92
N GLU A 160 -3.63 36.45 -13.79
CA GLU A 160 -3.83 37.75 -14.42
C GLU A 160 -2.85 38.81 -13.87
N ARG A 161 -2.53 38.72 -12.58
CA ARG A 161 -1.63 39.62 -11.88
C ARG A 161 -0.20 39.09 -11.70
N ALA A 162 0.20 38.07 -12.49
CA ALA A 162 1.50 37.39 -12.35
C ALA A 162 2.69 38.40 -12.37
N ALA A 163 2.62 39.47 -13.16
CA ALA A 163 3.65 40.51 -13.22
C ALA A 163 3.87 41.24 -11.88
N GLU A 164 2.87 41.29 -10.99
CA GLU A 164 2.97 41.93 -9.66
C GLU A 164 3.58 40.99 -8.60
N PHE A 165 3.65 39.71 -8.87
CA PHE A 165 4.06 38.65 -7.94
C PHE A 165 5.29 37.90 -8.47
N SER A 166 6.42 38.58 -8.63
CA SER A 166 7.67 37.91 -8.98
C SER A 166 7.97 36.78 -7.98
N GLY A 167 8.47 35.65 -8.48
CA GLY A 167 8.75 34.47 -7.65
C GLY A 167 7.52 33.74 -7.10
N VAL A 168 6.30 34.09 -7.52
CA VAL A 168 5.07 33.35 -7.20
C VAL A 168 4.57 32.67 -8.48
N GLU A 169 4.48 31.37 -8.45
CA GLU A 169 4.01 30.56 -9.59
C GLU A 169 2.74 29.80 -9.21
N VAL A 170 1.72 29.88 -10.05
CA VAL A 170 0.52 29.05 -9.93
C VAL A 170 0.57 27.93 -10.95
N ARG A 171 0.36 26.70 -10.47
CA ARG A 171 0.39 25.49 -11.29
C ARG A 171 -0.93 24.73 -11.17
N SER A 172 -1.36 24.16 -12.29
CA SER A 172 -2.40 23.16 -12.31
C SER A 172 -1.75 21.78 -12.32
N GLU A 173 -2.02 20.99 -11.30
CA GLU A 173 -1.39 19.68 -11.10
C GLU A 173 -2.46 18.60 -10.96
N SER A 174 -2.18 17.42 -11.51
CA SER A 174 -3.05 16.25 -11.34
C SER A 174 -2.75 15.60 -9.99
N THR A 175 -3.72 15.62 -9.09
CA THR A 175 -3.59 15.05 -7.74
C THR A 175 -4.48 13.82 -7.60
N ARG A 176 -3.97 12.77 -6.95
CA ARG A 176 -4.72 11.56 -6.66
C ARG A 176 -5.91 11.87 -5.78
N HIS A 177 -7.06 11.29 -6.12
CA HIS A 177 -8.31 11.46 -5.39
C HIS A 177 -9.03 10.12 -5.17
N TYR A 178 -9.52 9.92 -3.95
CA TYR A 178 -10.28 8.75 -3.55
C TYR A 178 -11.72 9.22 -3.26
N PRO A 179 -12.64 9.12 -4.24
CA PRO A 179 -13.96 9.76 -4.19
C PRO A 179 -14.86 9.22 -3.07
N HIS A 180 -14.57 8.01 -2.59
CA HIS A 180 -15.33 7.38 -1.52
C HIS A 180 -14.63 7.45 -0.14
N GLY A 181 -13.59 8.28 0.01
CA GLY A 181 -12.90 8.49 1.28
C GLY A 181 -12.30 7.22 1.86
N GLN A 182 -12.83 6.72 2.97
CA GLN A 182 -12.31 5.55 3.68
C GLN A 182 -12.67 4.20 3.05
N LEU A 183 -13.55 4.19 2.03
CA LEU A 183 -14.04 2.94 1.44
C LEU A 183 -12.89 2.11 0.86
N ALA A 184 -12.83 0.84 1.26
CA ALA A 184 -11.83 -0.14 0.84
C ALA A 184 -10.37 0.31 1.06
N SER A 185 -10.11 1.19 2.05
CA SER A 185 -8.80 1.83 2.22
C SER A 185 -7.64 0.84 2.36
N HIS A 186 -7.84 -0.29 3.04
CA HIS A 186 -6.81 -1.33 3.20
C HIS A 186 -6.49 -2.07 1.88
N ILE A 187 -7.44 -2.08 0.94
CA ILE A 187 -7.28 -2.74 -0.35
C ILE A 187 -6.72 -1.78 -1.38
N ILE A 188 -7.31 -0.59 -1.47
CA ILE A 188 -6.84 0.44 -2.40
C ILE A 188 -5.47 0.95 -2.00
N GLY A 189 -5.26 1.17 -0.69
CA GLY A 189 -4.01 1.70 -0.17
C GLY A 189 -3.91 3.21 -0.31
N TYR A 190 -2.68 3.72 -0.26
CA TYR A 190 -2.39 5.15 -0.34
C TYR A 190 -1.03 5.41 -1.00
N LEU A 191 -0.80 6.69 -1.34
CA LEU A 191 0.46 7.16 -1.92
C LEU A 191 1.32 7.84 -0.86
N GLY A 192 2.63 7.81 -1.06
CA GLY A 192 3.60 8.59 -0.31
C GLY A 192 4.71 9.09 -1.21
N GLU A 193 5.40 10.15 -0.80
CA GLU A 193 6.56 10.65 -1.54
C GLU A 193 7.68 9.61 -1.57
N VAL A 194 8.40 9.56 -2.68
CA VAL A 194 9.59 8.74 -2.86
C VAL A 194 10.65 9.10 -1.81
N THR A 195 11.28 8.08 -1.23
CA THR A 195 12.38 8.24 -0.26
C THR A 195 13.72 8.42 -0.96
N SER A 196 14.74 8.94 -0.24
CA SER A 196 16.09 9.09 -0.79
C SER A 196 16.68 7.74 -1.25
N ALA A 197 16.45 6.67 -0.50
CA ALA A 197 16.91 5.33 -0.86
C ALA A 197 16.24 4.80 -2.13
N GLU A 198 14.95 5.11 -2.33
CA GLU A 198 14.23 4.73 -3.56
C GLU A 198 14.69 5.55 -4.78
N LEU A 199 15.06 6.83 -4.58
CA LEU A 199 15.65 7.66 -5.63
C LEU A 199 17.02 7.14 -6.07
N GLU A 200 17.84 6.68 -5.13
CA GLU A 200 19.14 6.07 -5.43
C GLU A 200 18.99 4.72 -6.15
N ALA A 201 18.00 3.91 -5.75
CA ALA A 201 17.76 2.60 -6.34
C ALA A 201 17.07 2.66 -7.71
N ASN A 202 16.35 3.74 -8.03
CA ASN A 202 15.55 3.87 -9.25
C ASN A 202 15.85 5.19 -9.97
N PRO A 203 16.76 5.21 -10.96
CA PRO A 203 17.14 6.43 -11.68
C PRO A 203 16.00 7.13 -12.44
N GLU A 204 14.89 6.41 -12.69
CA GLU A 204 13.70 6.97 -13.35
C GLU A 204 12.81 7.77 -12.39
N TYR A 205 12.97 7.58 -11.07
CA TYR A 205 12.19 8.28 -10.08
C TYR A 205 12.63 9.75 -9.97
N GLN A 206 11.65 10.61 -9.77
CA GLN A 206 11.88 12.05 -9.63
C GLN A 206 11.62 12.47 -8.18
N MET A 207 12.36 13.47 -7.71
CA MET A 207 12.11 14.06 -6.40
C MET A 207 10.64 14.50 -6.29
N ARG A 208 10.01 14.21 -5.14
CA ARG A 208 8.57 14.43 -4.87
C ARG A 208 7.60 13.58 -5.71
N MET A 209 8.10 12.57 -6.42
CA MET A 209 7.23 11.61 -7.08
C MET A 209 6.40 10.86 -6.03
N MET A 210 5.10 10.68 -6.30
CA MET A 210 4.21 9.91 -5.46
C MET A 210 4.19 8.45 -5.90
N VAL A 211 4.52 7.55 -4.98
CA VAL A 211 4.55 6.10 -5.21
C VAL A 211 3.57 5.39 -4.28
N GLY A 212 3.10 4.22 -4.69
CA GLY A 212 2.19 3.42 -3.87
C GLY A 212 2.89 2.86 -2.62
N ARG A 213 2.24 2.98 -1.45
CA ARG A 213 2.79 2.53 -0.16
C ARG A 213 2.08 1.30 0.41
N LEU A 214 0.83 1.10 0.03
CA LEU A 214 0.01 0.00 0.51
C LEU A 214 -1.01 -0.41 -0.56
N GLY A 215 -1.51 -1.64 -0.50
CA GLY A 215 -2.62 -2.12 -1.30
C GLY A 215 -2.37 -2.08 -2.80
N VAL A 216 -3.43 -1.91 -3.58
CA VAL A 216 -3.39 -1.84 -5.05
C VAL A 216 -2.48 -0.71 -5.54
N GLU A 217 -2.45 0.43 -4.84
CA GLU A 217 -1.54 1.53 -5.16
C GLU A 217 -0.08 1.08 -5.14
N ALA A 218 0.33 0.24 -4.19
CA ALA A 218 1.68 -0.31 -4.11
C ALA A 218 1.88 -1.48 -5.08
N GLY A 219 0.99 -2.47 -5.06
CA GLY A 219 1.16 -3.69 -5.84
C GLY A 219 1.03 -3.51 -7.35
N ALA A 220 0.30 -2.47 -7.79
CA ALA A 220 0.17 -2.10 -9.19
C ALA A 220 0.90 -0.78 -9.53
N ASN A 221 1.87 -0.36 -8.70
CA ASN A 221 2.53 0.94 -8.87
C ASN A 221 3.10 1.13 -10.28
N ASP A 222 3.79 0.13 -10.84
CA ASP A 222 4.43 0.21 -12.16
C ASP A 222 3.41 0.38 -13.31
N LEU A 223 2.20 -0.16 -13.13
CA LEU A 223 1.11 0.04 -14.08
C LEU A 223 0.47 1.41 -13.91
N LEU A 224 0.26 1.82 -12.66
CA LEU A 224 -0.49 3.02 -12.30
C LEU A 224 0.33 4.32 -12.46
N ALA A 225 1.64 4.31 -12.18
CA ALA A 225 2.47 5.52 -12.13
C ALA A 225 2.61 6.22 -13.50
N GLY A 226 2.57 5.46 -14.60
CA GLY A 226 2.87 6.00 -15.92
C GLY A 226 4.35 6.38 -16.08
N LYS A 227 4.65 7.12 -17.14
CA LYS A 227 6.01 7.62 -17.39
C LYS A 227 6.02 9.14 -17.38
N TRP A 228 6.89 9.72 -16.58
CA TRP A 228 7.05 11.15 -16.49
C TRP A 228 7.65 11.72 -17.78
N GLY A 229 7.15 12.89 -18.18
CA GLY A 229 7.72 13.70 -19.25
C GLY A 229 8.85 14.60 -18.75
N LYS A 230 9.44 15.35 -19.69
CA LYS A 230 10.47 16.36 -19.39
C LYS A 230 10.28 17.54 -20.32
N ARG A 231 10.27 18.75 -19.79
CA ARG A 231 10.40 19.99 -20.56
C ARG A 231 11.84 20.44 -20.50
N LEU A 232 12.50 20.53 -21.64
CA LEU A 232 13.88 21.00 -21.75
C LEU A 232 13.86 22.51 -21.91
N ILE A 233 14.34 23.22 -20.90
CA ILE A 233 14.43 24.67 -20.91
C ILE A 233 15.87 25.13 -21.02
N GLU A 234 16.08 26.25 -21.70
CA GLU A 234 17.34 26.97 -21.71
C GLU A 234 17.37 27.97 -20.56
N VAL A 235 18.47 28.02 -19.82
CA VAL A 235 18.66 28.93 -18.70
C VAL A 235 19.92 29.81 -18.89
N ASN A 236 19.85 31.04 -18.42
CA ASN A 236 21.00 31.93 -18.37
C ASN A 236 21.93 31.65 -17.17
N ALA A 237 23.01 32.40 -17.03
CA ALA A 237 23.98 32.29 -15.93
C ALA A 237 23.36 32.50 -14.53
N GLN A 238 22.21 33.19 -14.45
CA GLN A 238 21.44 33.41 -13.24
C GLN A 238 20.37 32.31 -12.99
N ASN A 239 20.36 31.22 -13.80
CA ASN A 239 19.37 30.15 -13.78
C ASN A 239 17.93 30.58 -14.14
N GLN A 240 17.74 31.71 -14.84
CA GLN A 240 16.43 32.13 -15.32
C GLN A 240 16.13 31.47 -16.67
N GLU A 241 14.89 31.04 -16.87
CA GLU A 241 14.42 30.46 -18.12
C GLU A 241 14.42 31.51 -19.23
N ILE A 242 15.13 31.28 -20.32
CA ILE A 242 15.20 32.13 -21.50
C ILE A 242 14.47 31.53 -22.71
N GLY A 243 14.17 30.26 -22.69
CA GLY A 243 13.44 29.61 -23.77
C GLY A 243 13.15 28.12 -23.52
N THR A 244 12.22 27.57 -24.27
CA THR A 244 11.93 26.12 -24.28
C THR A 244 12.54 25.49 -25.51
N LEU A 245 13.42 24.50 -25.33
CA LEU A 245 14.13 23.78 -26.39
C LEU A 245 13.35 22.59 -26.92
N GLY A 246 12.51 21.97 -26.08
CA GLY A 246 11.70 20.80 -26.45
C GLY A 246 10.93 20.23 -25.29
N GLU A 247 10.03 19.29 -25.59
CA GLU A 247 9.21 18.60 -24.60
C GLU A 247 9.13 17.11 -24.92
N ILE A 248 9.34 16.29 -23.90
CA ILE A 248 8.98 14.87 -23.90
C ILE A 248 7.67 14.75 -23.11
N LYS A 249 6.56 14.49 -23.81
CA LYS A 249 5.23 14.41 -23.18
C LYS A 249 5.15 13.24 -22.20
N PRO A 250 4.51 13.43 -21.04
CA PRO A 250 4.28 12.36 -20.09
C PRO A 250 3.30 11.32 -20.66
N GLN A 251 3.48 10.06 -20.29
CA GLN A 251 2.55 8.98 -20.62
C GLN A 251 1.74 8.63 -19.39
N ALA A 252 0.41 8.71 -19.48
CA ALA A 252 -0.49 8.35 -18.38
C ALA A 252 -0.35 6.88 -17.99
N GLY A 253 -0.53 6.58 -16.71
CA GLY A 253 -0.57 5.23 -16.20
C GLY A 253 -1.80 4.46 -16.70
N LYS A 254 -1.70 3.13 -16.68
CA LYS A 254 -2.78 2.25 -17.11
C LYS A 254 -3.86 2.15 -16.05
N THR A 255 -5.11 2.08 -16.47
CA THR A 255 -6.24 1.80 -15.58
C THR A 255 -6.20 0.36 -15.08
N VAL A 256 -6.39 0.18 -13.78
CA VAL A 256 -6.50 -1.12 -13.12
C VAL A 256 -7.96 -1.37 -12.76
N LYS A 257 -8.51 -2.48 -13.23
CA LYS A 257 -9.87 -2.91 -12.92
C LYS A 257 -9.83 -4.04 -11.89
N LEU A 258 -10.54 -3.84 -10.78
CA LEU A 258 -10.63 -4.78 -9.68
C LEU A 258 -11.85 -5.68 -9.80
N THR A 259 -11.83 -6.81 -9.10
CA THR A 259 -12.98 -7.71 -8.92
C THR A 259 -13.98 -7.19 -7.89
N LEU A 260 -13.57 -6.23 -7.06
CA LEU A 260 -14.43 -5.61 -6.04
C LEU A 260 -15.68 -4.97 -6.66
N ASP A 261 -16.80 -5.09 -5.96
CA ASP A 261 -18.05 -4.39 -6.23
C ASP A 261 -18.25 -3.28 -5.18
N ILE A 262 -18.27 -2.03 -5.62
CA ILE A 262 -18.40 -0.86 -4.73
C ILE A 262 -19.66 -0.93 -3.85
N ASP A 263 -20.76 -1.45 -4.35
CA ASP A 263 -22.01 -1.48 -3.60
C ASP A 263 -21.98 -2.56 -2.53
N LEU A 264 -21.40 -3.74 -2.83
CA LEU A 264 -21.15 -4.79 -1.83
C LEU A 264 -20.12 -4.35 -0.80
N GLN A 265 -19.07 -3.67 -1.21
CA GLN A 265 -18.05 -3.14 -0.31
C GLN A 265 -18.65 -2.11 0.67
N LYS A 266 -19.49 -1.19 0.18
CA LYS A 266 -20.21 -0.23 1.02
C LYS A 266 -21.13 -0.93 2.02
N THR A 267 -21.85 -1.96 1.58
CA THR A 267 -22.71 -2.74 2.46
C THR A 267 -21.91 -3.48 3.53
N ALA A 268 -20.83 -4.14 3.15
CA ALA A 268 -19.97 -4.87 4.10
C ALA A 268 -19.40 -3.93 5.18
N GLU A 269 -18.90 -2.76 4.78
CA GLU A 269 -18.38 -1.76 5.71
C GLU A 269 -19.47 -1.14 6.60
N LYS A 270 -20.64 -0.84 6.03
CA LYS A 270 -21.77 -0.31 6.78
C LYS A 270 -22.31 -1.35 7.78
N ALA A 271 -22.45 -2.59 7.37
CA ALA A 271 -22.92 -3.69 8.20
C ALA A 271 -21.96 -3.98 9.36
N LEU A 272 -20.66 -3.93 9.13
CA LEU A 272 -19.63 -4.04 10.17
C LEU A 272 -19.69 -2.84 11.14
N GLY A 273 -19.96 -1.65 10.62
CA GLY A 273 -20.07 -0.40 11.38
C GLY A 273 -18.75 0.00 12.01
N LEU A 274 -18.78 0.33 13.31
CA LEU A 274 -17.62 0.72 14.13
C LEU A 274 -17.02 -0.46 14.92
N ARG A 275 -17.43 -1.69 14.63
CA ARG A 275 -16.92 -2.89 15.30
C ARG A 275 -15.60 -3.30 14.68
N LYS A 276 -14.56 -3.52 15.49
CA LYS A 276 -13.30 -4.09 15.03
C LYS A 276 -13.56 -5.47 14.42
N GLY A 277 -13.09 -5.68 13.20
CA GLY A 277 -13.35 -6.94 12.50
C GLY A 277 -13.17 -6.83 10.99
N ALA A 278 -13.62 -7.86 10.29
CA ALA A 278 -13.53 -7.95 8.83
C ALA A 278 -14.71 -8.69 8.22
N VAL A 279 -14.96 -8.39 6.94
CA VAL A 279 -15.90 -9.09 6.07
C VAL A 279 -15.22 -9.39 4.76
N VAL A 280 -15.25 -10.63 4.31
CA VAL A 280 -14.76 -11.07 3.00
C VAL A 280 -15.89 -11.75 2.26
N ALA A 281 -16.14 -11.36 1.01
CA ALA A 281 -17.09 -11.99 0.12
C ALA A 281 -16.41 -12.38 -1.20
N LEU A 282 -16.56 -13.63 -1.63
CA LEU A 282 -15.93 -14.21 -2.81
C LEU A 282 -16.96 -14.79 -3.76
N ASP A 283 -16.72 -14.73 -5.06
CA ASP A 283 -17.39 -15.62 -6.03
C ASP A 283 -16.83 -17.04 -5.88
N VAL A 284 -17.73 -18.02 -5.66
CA VAL A 284 -17.33 -19.40 -5.37
C VAL A 284 -16.76 -20.15 -6.57
N ASN A 285 -16.97 -19.67 -7.79
CA ASN A 285 -16.53 -20.32 -9.01
C ASN A 285 -15.23 -19.76 -9.54
N THR A 286 -15.06 -18.44 -9.44
CA THR A 286 -13.93 -17.71 -10.01
C THR A 286 -12.85 -17.37 -8.98
N GLY A 287 -13.21 -17.21 -7.70
CA GLY A 287 -12.31 -16.69 -6.66
C GLY A 287 -12.17 -15.16 -6.68
N GLU A 288 -12.98 -14.46 -7.49
CA GLU A 288 -13.04 -13.01 -7.46
C GLU A 288 -13.44 -12.50 -6.09
N ILE A 289 -12.64 -11.61 -5.51
CA ILE A 289 -12.98 -10.94 -4.27
C ILE A 289 -14.00 -9.85 -4.59
N LEU A 290 -15.25 -10.02 -4.15
CA LEU A 290 -16.36 -9.11 -4.43
C LEU A 290 -16.42 -7.97 -3.40
N ALA A 291 -16.08 -8.26 -2.14
CA ALA A 291 -15.93 -7.28 -1.06
C ALA A 291 -14.89 -7.78 -0.06
N MET A 292 -14.13 -6.85 0.50
CA MET A 292 -13.11 -7.14 1.51
C MET A 292 -12.98 -5.93 2.44
N ALA A 293 -13.77 -5.92 3.51
CA ALA A 293 -13.87 -4.83 4.47
C ALA A 293 -13.07 -5.15 5.73
N SER A 294 -12.43 -4.13 6.30
CA SER A 294 -11.72 -4.17 7.57
C SER A 294 -11.98 -2.88 8.35
N TYR A 295 -12.13 -2.96 9.67
CA TYR A 295 -12.31 -1.79 10.54
C TYR A 295 -11.40 -1.92 11.79
N PRO A 296 -10.75 -0.84 12.27
CA PRO A 296 -10.84 0.56 11.84
C PRO A 296 -10.25 0.85 10.46
N ARG A 297 -10.70 1.94 9.83
CA ARG A 297 -10.30 2.38 8.49
C ARG A 297 -9.56 3.72 8.55
N PHE A 298 -8.82 4.03 7.51
CA PHE A 298 -8.17 5.34 7.33
C PHE A 298 -8.66 6.00 6.02
N ASN A 299 -8.52 7.33 5.92
CA ASN A 299 -8.83 8.05 4.69
C ASN A 299 -7.56 8.24 3.85
N PRO A 300 -7.41 7.58 2.70
CA PRO A 300 -6.22 7.72 1.86
C PRO A 300 -6.00 9.12 1.29
N ASN A 301 -7.05 9.97 1.21
CA ASN A 301 -6.90 11.35 0.77
C ASN A 301 -6.00 12.20 1.70
N VAL A 302 -5.82 11.79 2.95
CA VAL A 302 -4.93 12.55 3.86
C VAL A 302 -3.45 12.46 3.46
N PHE A 303 -3.08 11.45 2.66
CA PHE A 303 -1.72 11.20 2.19
C PHE A 303 -1.42 11.86 0.83
N THR A 304 -2.42 12.45 0.17
CA THR A 304 -2.22 13.16 -1.10
C THR A 304 -1.64 14.56 -0.94
N LYS A 305 -1.47 15.00 0.30
CA LYS A 305 -0.85 16.28 0.69
C LYS A 305 0.26 15.99 1.72
N PRO A 306 1.31 16.82 1.77
CA PRO A 306 2.33 16.68 2.81
C PRO A 306 1.74 16.66 4.20
N MET A 307 2.21 15.75 5.01
CA MET A 307 1.71 15.52 6.36
C MET A 307 2.77 15.84 7.39
N SER A 308 2.37 16.53 8.47
CA SER A 308 3.27 16.75 9.60
C SER A 308 3.57 15.44 10.34
N LYS A 309 4.77 15.35 10.93
CA LYS A 309 5.18 14.18 11.74
C LYS A 309 4.19 13.87 12.88
N ALA A 310 3.65 14.92 13.52
CA ALA A 310 2.64 14.77 14.58
C ALA A 310 1.33 14.16 14.05
N LYS A 311 0.86 14.58 12.87
CA LYS A 311 -0.34 14.02 12.23
C LYS A 311 -0.13 12.55 11.81
N TRP A 312 1.07 12.23 11.30
CA TRP A 312 1.48 10.85 10.98
C TRP A 312 1.48 9.97 12.23
N GLN A 313 2.10 10.43 13.32
CA GLN A 313 2.12 9.70 14.58
C GLN A 313 0.72 9.47 15.14
N ASN A 314 -0.15 10.48 15.10
CA ASN A 314 -1.53 10.36 15.55
C ASN A 314 -2.31 9.32 14.71
N LEU A 315 -2.15 9.30 13.38
CA LEU A 315 -2.78 8.27 12.54
C LEU A 315 -2.27 6.86 12.84
N HIS A 316 -0.98 6.71 13.17
CA HIS A 316 -0.39 5.41 13.53
C HIS A 316 -0.79 4.93 14.93
N SER A 317 -1.00 5.85 15.87
CA SER A 317 -1.44 5.53 17.23
C SER A 317 -2.94 5.22 17.33
N GLN A 318 -3.74 5.58 16.32
CA GLN A 318 -5.17 5.29 16.29
C GLN A 318 -5.43 3.81 16.01
N GLU A 319 -5.62 3.04 17.08
CA GLU A 319 -6.24 1.71 17.15
C GLU A 319 -5.89 0.73 16.00
N GLN A 320 -4.62 0.74 15.52
CA GLN A 320 -4.20 -0.13 14.41
C GLN A 320 -5.04 0.04 13.13
N SER A 321 -5.35 1.29 12.76
CA SER A 321 -6.17 1.60 11.59
C SER A 321 -5.59 1.13 10.25
N PHE A 322 -4.29 0.80 10.21
CA PHE A 322 -3.62 0.23 9.03
C PHE A 322 -3.65 -1.31 8.99
N LEU A 323 -4.08 -1.96 10.08
CA LEU A 323 -4.16 -3.41 10.13
C LEU A 323 -5.34 -3.89 9.28
N ASN A 324 -5.03 -4.67 8.24
CA ASN A 324 -6.05 -5.32 7.43
C ASN A 324 -6.49 -6.64 8.10
N ARG A 325 -7.59 -6.58 8.84
CA ARG A 325 -8.15 -7.72 9.57
C ARG A 325 -8.67 -8.85 8.69
N SER A 326 -8.86 -8.59 7.39
CA SER A 326 -9.29 -9.63 6.45
C SER A 326 -8.21 -10.69 6.17
N VAL A 327 -6.95 -10.33 6.39
CA VAL A 327 -5.75 -11.19 6.24
C VAL A 327 -5.00 -11.39 7.55
N GLN A 328 -5.61 -11.02 8.67
CA GLN A 328 -5.13 -11.29 10.01
C GLN A 328 -5.61 -12.66 10.46
N GLY A 329 -4.72 -13.48 11.05
CA GLY A 329 -5.05 -14.77 11.63
C GLY A 329 -5.81 -14.64 12.95
N TYR A 330 -6.91 -15.40 13.06
CA TYR A 330 -7.74 -15.50 14.26
C TYR A 330 -8.03 -16.96 14.56
N PRO A 331 -8.25 -17.35 15.83
CA PRO A 331 -8.81 -18.65 16.14
C PRO A 331 -10.19 -18.77 15.48
N PRO A 332 -10.41 -19.76 14.59
CA PRO A 332 -11.65 -19.86 13.81
C PRO A 332 -12.85 -20.37 14.62
N GLY A 333 -12.61 -20.95 15.79
CA GLY A 333 -13.66 -21.55 16.59
C GLY A 333 -14.48 -22.57 15.80
N SER A 334 -15.75 -22.70 16.10
CA SER A 334 -16.64 -23.69 15.48
C SER A 334 -16.79 -23.59 13.96
N THR A 335 -16.28 -22.55 13.30
CA THR A 335 -16.23 -22.52 11.81
C THR A 335 -15.25 -23.57 11.28
N PHE A 336 -14.25 -23.96 12.06
CA PHE A 336 -13.26 -24.99 11.72
C PHE A 336 -13.82 -26.42 11.71
N LYS A 337 -15.01 -26.64 12.30
CA LYS A 337 -15.70 -27.92 12.27
C LYS A 337 -16.00 -28.43 10.85
N ILE A 338 -16.06 -27.53 9.88
CA ILE A 338 -16.12 -27.83 8.45
C ILE A 338 -14.86 -28.61 8.02
N VAL A 339 -13.68 -28.14 8.48
CA VAL A 339 -12.39 -28.78 8.21
C VAL A 339 -12.31 -30.15 8.87
N THR A 340 -12.71 -30.25 10.14
CA THR A 340 -12.71 -31.51 10.90
C THR A 340 -13.69 -32.53 10.29
N SER A 341 -14.85 -32.08 9.79
CA SER A 341 -15.77 -32.92 9.04
C SER A 341 -15.14 -33.44 7.73
N SER A 342 -14.44 -32.56 7.02
CA SER A 342 -13.71 -32.93 5.79
C SER A 342 -12.61 -33.93 6.08
N ALA A 343 -11.84 -33.72 7.15
CA ALA A 343 -10.79 -34.63 7.60
C ALA A 343 -11.35 -36.02 8.00
N ALA A 344 -12.44 -36.02 8.75
CA ALA A 344 -13.07 -37.27 9.20
C ALA A 344 -13.53 -38.16 8.05
N MET A 345 -14.26 -37.61 7.11
CA MET A 345 -14.76 -38.34 5.96
C MET A 345 -13.68 -38.58 4.92
N GLY A 346 -12.80 -37.59 4.70
CA GLY A 346 -11.73 -37.67 3.72
C GLY A 346 -10.63 -38.67 4.08
N SER A 347 -10.37 -38.91 5.38
CA SER A 347 -9.48 -39.97 5.86
C SER A 347 -10.04 -41.38 5.68
N GLY A 348 -11.36 -41.52 5.41
CA GLY A 348 -12.06 -42.78 5.34
C GLY A 348 -12.38 -43.40 6.70
N LYS A 349 -11.99 -42.79 7.83
CA LYS A 349 -12.32 -43.31 9.19
C LYS A 349 -13.79 -43.14 9.54
N PHE A 350 -14.46 -42.19 8.92
CA PHE A 350 -15.90 -41.94 9.07
C PHE A 350 -16.57 -41.89 7.70
N SER A 351 -17.80 -42.38 7.64
CA SER A 351 -18.69 -42.23 6.48
C SER A 351 -19.65 -41.05 6.70
N PRO A 352 -20.31 -40.52 5.66
CA PRO A 352 -21.40 -39.55 5.79
C PRO A 352 -22.53 -39.97 6.75
N TYR A 353 -22.71 -41.26 6.96
CA TYR A 353 -23.78 -41.87 7.78
C TYR A 353 -23.32 -42.23 9.19
N SER A 354 -22.05 -42.05 9.53
CA SER A 354 -21.52 -42.37 10.85
C SER A 354 -22.22 -41.56 11.94
N LEU A 355 -22.61 -42.25 13.01
CA LEU A 355 -23.17 -41.66 14.22
C LEU A 355 -22.11 -41.65 15.32
N VAL A 356 -22.06 -40.58 16.07
CA VAL A 356 -21.19 -40.40 17.24
C VAL A 356 -22.03 -39.97 18.42
N TYR A 357 -21.87 -40.69 19.54
CA TYR A 357 -22.55 -40.31 20.79
C TYR A 357 -21.97 -39.01 21.34
N THR A 358 -22.84 -38.12 21.75
CA THR A 358 -22.49 -36.83 22.37
C THR A 358 -22.99 -36.76 23.81
N SER A 359 -22.24 -36.12 24.66
CA SER A 359 -22.53 -35.94 26.09
C SER A 359 -22.33 -34.45 26.45
N ASP A 360 -22.68 -34.08 27.66
CA ASP A 360 -22.44 -32.74 28.22
C ASP A 360 -20.95 -32.40 28.33
N SER A 361 -20.08 -33.39 28.45
CA SER A 361 -18.63 -33.25 28.50
C SER A 361 -17.89 -34.52 28.11
N ILE A 362 -16.59 -34.39 27.86
CA ILE A 362 -15.62 -35.49 27.79
C ILE A 362 -14.42 -35.12 28.67
N TYR A 363 -13.73 -36.15 29.19
CA TYR A 363 -12.53 -35.98 29.99
C TYR A 363 -11.31 -36.52 29.22
N VAL A 364 -10.29 -35.65 29.10
CA VAL A 364 -9.02 -36.00 28.43
C VAL A 364 -7.87 -35.46 29.26
N GLY A 365 -6.97 -36.35 29.69
CA GLY A 365 -5.81 -35.98 30.50
C GLY A 365 -6.18 -35.28 31.82
N GLY A 366 -7.34 -35.63 32.43
CA GLY A 366 -7.83 -35.01 33.66
C GLY A 366 -8.54 -33.66 33.46
N ILE A 367 -8.64 -33.14 32.22
CA ILE A 367 -9.30 -31.88 31.88
C ILE A 367 -10.69 -32.18 31.30
N SER A 368 -11.71 -31.42 31.76
CA SER A 368 -13.06 -31.48 31.19
C SER A 368 -13.19 -30.59 29.95
N PHE A 369 -13.69 -31.16 28.86
CA PHE A 369 -14.03 -30.46 27.62
C PHE A 369 -15.54 -30.48 27.44
N ASN A 370 -16.18 -29.31 27.57
CA ASN A 370 -17.62 -29.20 27.72
C ASN A 370 -18.36 -28.99 26.39
N GLU A 371 -19.57 -29.52 26.31
CA GLU A 371 -20.57 -29.14 25.33
C GLU A 371 -21.16 -27.76 25.72
N HIS A 372 -21.69 -27.01 24.74
CA HIS A 372 -22.24 -25.69 25.00
C HIS A 372 -23.75 -25.72 25.38
N SER A 373 -24.44 -26.85 25.17
CA SER A 373 -25.89 -26.95 25.37
C SER A 373 -26.36 -28.35 25.85
N GLY A 374 -25.49 -29.12 26.50
CA GLY A 374 -25.75 -30.50 26.89
C GLY A 374 -25.52 -31.48 25.73
N GLY A 375 -25.66 -32.81 26.01
CA GLY A 375 -25.52 -33.85 25.00
C GLY A 375 -26.74 -33.92 24.08
N TYR A 376 -26.52 -34.37 22.84
CA TYR A 376 -27.56 -34.59 21.82
C TYR A 376 -27.80 -36.06 21.56
N GLY A 377 -27.23 -36.97 22.36
CA GLY A 377 -27.23 -38.41 22.09
C GLY A 377 -26.40 -38.78 20.85
N SER A 378 -26.80 -39.81 20.14
CA SER A 378 -26.12 -40.27 18.93
C SER A 378 -26.59 -39.48 17.71
N ILE A 379 -25.72 -38.62 17.15
CA ILE A 379 -26.01 -37.75 15.99
C ILE A 379 -25.00 -37.96 14.88
N GLY A 380 -25.37 -37.60 13.65
CA GLY A 380 -24.48 -37.59 12.47
C GLY A 380 -23.89 -36.23 12.18
N PHE A 381 -23.02 -36.15 11.16
CA PHE A 381 -22.30 -34.91 10.76
C PHE A 381 -23.23 -33.72 10.45
N ARG A 382 -24.38 -33.96 9.81
CA ARG A 382 -25.35 -32.89 9.51
C ARG A 382 -25.84 -32.21 10.78
N SER A 383 -26.40 -33.01 11.71
CA SER A 383 -26.90 -32.47 12.98
C SER A 383 -25.78 -31.86 13.84
N ALA A 384 -24.60 -32.50 13.85
CA ALA A 384 -23.42 -31.97 14.56
C ALA A 384 -22.97 -30.60 14.04
N LEU A 385 -23.02 -30.35 12.73
CA LEU A 385 -22.77 -29.04 12.13
C LEU A 385 -23.89 -28.06 12.43
N ALA A 386 -25.17 -28.50 12.34
CA ALA A 386 -26.35 -27.66 12.59
C ALA A 386 -26.39 -27.11 14.03
N TYR A 387 -26.21 -28.00 15.00
CA TYR A 387 -26.19 -27.66 16.43
C TYR A 387 -24.83 -27.20 16.92
N SER A 388 -23.78 -27.33 16.09
CA SER A 388 -22.41 -26.96 16.46
C SER A 388 -21.85 -27.78 17.64
N SER A 389 -22.24 -29.10 17.79
CA SER A 389 -21.84 -29.92 18.92
C SER A 389 -20.32 -29.99 19.09
N ASN A 390 -19.83 -29.65 20.27
CA ASN A 390 -18.40 -29.72 20.60
C ASN A 390 -17.98 -31.17 20.83
N THR A 391 -18.73 -31.90 21.65
CA THR A 391 -18.36 -33.29 22.06
C THR A 391 -18.37 -34.25 20.88
N PHE A 392 -19.21 -34.04 19.87
CA PHE A 392 -19.11 -34.74 18.59
C PHE A 392 -17.73 -34.56 17.96
N PHE A 393 -17.30 -33.28 17.78
CA PHE A 393 -16.06 -32.99 17.10
C PHE A 393 -14.81 -33.27 17.93
N TYR A 394 -14.89 -33.25 19.26
CA TYR A 394 -13.82 -33.71 20.14
C TYR A 394 -13.55 -35.23 19.91
N ARG A 395 -14.61 -36.03 19.91
CA ARG A 395 -14.49 -37.48 19.68
C ARG A 395 -14.00 -37.83 18.28
N VAL A 396 -14.51 -37.13 17.28
CA VAL A 396 -14.05 -37.25 15.89
C VAL A 396 -12.58 -36.86 15.78
N GLY A 397 -12.17 -35.71 16.34
CA GLY A 397 -10.79 -35.22 16.32
C GLY A 397 -9.82 -36.21 16.97
N MET A 398 -10.16 -36.77 18.13
CA MET A 398 -9.36 -37.81 18.79
C MET A 398 -9.22 -39.06 17.92
N ALA A 399 -10.30 -39.48 17.25
CA ALA A 399 -10.27 -40.67 16.41
C ALA A 399 -9.45 -40.53 15.14
N ILE A 400 -9.45 -39.34 14.51
CA ILE A 400 -8.70 -39.11 13.27
C ILE A 400 -7.26 -38.68 13.53
N GLY A 401 -7.00 -37.93 14.63
CA GLY A 401 -5.70 -37.37 14.99
C GLY A 401 -5.41 -36.04 14.34
N ALA A 402 -4.47 -35.30 14.92
CA ALA A 402 -4.09 -33.94 14.47
C ALA A 402 -3.58 -33.94 13.02
N GLN A 403 -2.80 -34.94 12.62
CA GLN A 403 -2.18 -34.98 11.29
C GLN A 403 -3.21 -34.99 10.14
N GLU A 404 -4.32 -35.74 10.30
CA GLU A 404 -5.38 -35.71 9.29
C GLU A 404 -6.12 -34.37 9.27
N ILE A 405 -6.33 -33.72 10.43
CA ILE A 405 -6.91 -32.37 10.49
C ILE A 405 -6.01 -31.37 9.78
N ILE A 406 -4.70 -31.39 10.04
CA ILE A 406 -3.70 -30.53 9.41
C ILE A 406 -3.69 -30.69 7.88
N LYS A 407 -3.63 -31.93 7.41
CA LYS A 407 -3.65 -32.30 6.00
C LYS A 407 -4.88 -31.72 5.28
N TRP A 408 -6.07 -31.94 5.84
CA TRP A 408 -7.31 -31.45 5.22
C TRP A 408 -7.52 -29.96 5.36
N ALA A 409 -6.97 -29.31 6.39
CA ALA A 409 -6.92 -27.86 6.47
C ALA A 409 -6.13 -27.28 5.28
N HIS A 410 -4.95 -27.83 4.98
CA HIS A 410 -4.16 -27.41 3.81
C HIS A 410 -4.84 -27.74 2.48
N GLN A 411 -5.53 -28.89 2.36
CA GLN A 411 -6.30 -29.24 1.16
C GLN A 411 -7.50 -28.31 0.93
N LEU A 412 -8.01 -27.67 1.97
CA LEU A 412 -9.03 -26.62 1.87
C LEU A 412 -8.44 -25.20 1.72
N GLY A 413 -7.11 -25.08 1.67
CA GLY A 413 -6.41 -23.80 1.44
C GLY A 413 -6.15 -22.99 2.70
N LEU A 414 -6.23 -23.59 3.90
CA LEU A 414 -5.93 -22.92 5.16
C LEU A 414 -4.45 -23.04 5.54
N GLY A 415 -3.91 -22.06 6.27
CA GLY A 415 -2.52 -22.05 6.75
C GLY A 415 -1.49 -21.86 5.64
N GLY A 416 -1.91 -21.37 4.48
CA GLY A 416 -1.03 -21.15 3.33
C GLY A 416 -0.18 -19.91 3.47
N LYS A 417 1.15 -20.05 3.37
CA LYS A 417 2.12 -18.94 3.43
C LYS A 417 2.03 -17.93 2.25
N ASN A 418 1.12 -18.12 1.27
CA ASN A 418 1.20 -17.47 -0.03
C ASN A 418 -0.14 -16.90 -0.56
N LEU A 419 -0.99 -16.37 0.30
CA LEU A 419 -2.06 -15.47 -0.19
C LEU A 419 -1.43 -14.11 -0.53
N ASN A 420 -0.61 -14.10 -1.59
CA ASN A 420 -0.04 -12.86 -2.11
C ASN A 420 -1.12 -12.13 -2.93
N LEU A 421 -1.92 -11.36 -2.24
CA LEU A 421 -2.83 -10.40 -2.87
C LEU A 421 -2.04 -9.15 -3.23
N LEU A 422 -2.25 -8.65 -4.42
CA LEU A 422 -1.60 -7.48 -5.00
C LEU A 422 -1.36 -6.34 -3.98
N GLY A 423 -0.12 -6.18 -3.53
CA GLY A 423 0.29 -5.11 -2.61
C GLY A 423 -0.33 -5.13 -1.20
N ILE A 424 -1.09 -6.19 -0.85
CA ILE A 424 -1.62 -6.38 0.50
C ILE A 424 -0.65 -7.28 1.26
N PRO A 425 0.09 -6.74 2.22
CA PRO A 425 0.99 -7.57 3.02
C PRO A 425 0.19 -8.54 3.86
N ALA A 426 0.55 -9.82 3.79
CA ALA A 426 0.09 -10.82 4.75
C ALA A 426 0.86 -10.62 6.06
N THR A 427 0.32 -9.77 6.93
CA THR A 427 1.01 -9.35 8.16
C THR A 427 1.04 -10.45 9.22
N TYR A 428 0.00 -11.27 9.26
CA TYR A 428 -0.12 -12.42 10.16
C TYR A 428 -0.90 -13.52 9.44
N ASN A 429 -0.19 -14.43 8.80
CA ASN A 429 -0.77 -15.56 8.11
C ASN A 429 -1.56 -16.47 9.07
N GLY A 430 -2.49 -17.25 8.51
CA GLY A 430 -3.05 -18.37 9.22
C GLY A 430 -1.94 -19.35 9.68
N LEU A 431 -2.17 -20.03 10.78
CA LEU A 431 -1.30 -21.09 11.30
C LEU A 431 -2.17 -22.34 11.54
N ILE A 432 -1.90 -23.39 10.83
CA ILE A 432 -2.39 -24.72 11.17
C ILE A 432 -1.22 -25.41 11.87
N PRO A 433 -1.23 -25.44 13.21
CA PRO A 433 -0.05 -25.81 13.98
C PRO A 433 0.26 -27.30 13.89
N THR A 434 1.54 -27.61 13.79
CA THR A 434 2.10 -28.96 13.90
C THR A 434 2.67 -29.18 15.31
N GLU A 435 3.05 -30.41 15.64
CA GLU A 435 3.79 -30.74 16.87
C GLU A 435 5.10 -29.95 16.96
N GLU A 436 5.79 -29.78 15.82
CA GLU A 436 7.01 -29.00 15.73
C GLU A 436 6.75 -27.50 16.01
N ASP A 437 5.65 -26.94 15.51
CA ASP A 437 5.27 -25.56 15.79
C ASP A 437 4.99 -25.35 17.27
N LYS A 438 4.28 -26.27 17.95
CA LYS A 438 4.04 -26.18 19.38
C LYS A 438 5.36 -26.22 20.16
N ARG A 439 6.24 -27.17 19.82
CA ARG A 439 7.55 -27.27 20.46
C ARG A 439 8.40 -26.01 20.25
N ARG A 440 8.39 -25.47 19.04
CA ARG A 440 9.14 -24.26 18.68
C ARG A 440 8.60 -22.99 19.37
N ILE A 441 7.28 -22.83 19.48
CA ILE A 441 6.63 -21.60 19.99
C ILE A 441 6.53 -21.62 21.51
N TYR A 442 6.18 -22.78 22.10
CA TYR A 442 5.85 -22.91 23.51
C TYR A 442 6.86 -23.76 24.31
N ASN A 443 7.84 -24.37 23.63
CA ASN A 443 8.79 -25.31 24.22
C ASN A 443 8.07 -26.46 24.97
N ASP A 444 7.00 -26.98 24.39
CA ASP A 444 6.10 -27.99 24.98
C ASP A 444 5.71 -29.02 23.95
N ASP A 445 5.43 -30.26 24.41
CA ASP A 445 5.03 -31.36 23.54
C ASP A 445 3.53 -31.27 23.17
N TRP A 446 3.16 -32.01 22.12
CA TRP A 446 1.79 -32.12 21.68
C TRP A 446 1.03 -33.18 22.51
N TYR A 447 -0.03 -32.74 23.16
CA TYR A 447 -0.89 -33.62 23.94
C TYR A 447 -2.21 -33.92 23.20
N LEU A 448 -2.91 -34.96 23.65
CA LEU A 448 -4.23 -35.28 23.08
C LEU A 448 -5.23 -34.10 23.24
N GLY A 449 -5.12 -33.33 24.30
CA GLY A 449 -5.89 -32.10 24.52
C GLY A 449 -5.70 -31.04 23.43
N ASP A 450 -4.50 -30.92 22.84
CA ASP A 450 -4.26 -30.04 21.71
C ASP A 450 -5.03 -30.46 20.46
N THR A 451 -5.11 -31.79 20.22
CA THR A 451 -5.93 -32.34 19.13
C THR A 451 -7.41 -32.08 19.35
N VAL A 452 -7.89 -32.21 20.59
CA VAL A 452 -9.29 -31.92 20.97
C VAL A 452 -9.63 -30.46 20.72
N THR A 453 -8.79 -29.54 21.16
CA THR A 453 -8.99 -28.07 20.94
C THR A 453 -8.86 -27.71 19.46
N MET A 454 -7.90 -28.29 18.73
CA MET A 454 -7.73 -28.12 17.29
C MET A 454 -8.99 -28.54 16.52
N ALA A 455 -9.63 -29.66 16.90
CA ALA A 455 -10.80 -30.17 16.21
C ALA A 455 -12.00 -29.23 16.18
N ILE A 456 -12.04 -28.24 17.09
CA ILE A 456 -13.07 -27.20 17.13
C ILE A 456 -12.52 -25.80 16.79
N GLY A 457 -11.29 -25.73 16.26
CA GLY A 457 -10.66 -24.47 15.83
C GLY A 457 -10.24 -23.55 16.96
N GLN A 458 -9.83 -24.12 18.08
CA GLN A 458 -9.29 -23.42 19.24
C GLN A 458 -7.81 -23.79 19.46
N GLY A 459 -7.22 -23.32 20.55
CA GLY A 459 -5.80 -23.54 20.85
C GLY A 459 -4.91 -22.70 19.93
N LEU A 460 -3.97 -23.35 19.24
CA LEU A 460 -2.96 -22.68 18.40
C LEU A 460 -3.41 -22.41 16.95
N VAL A 461 -4.60 -22.86 16.57
CA VAL A 461 -5.13 -22.70 15.21
C VAL A 461 -5.45 -21.24 14.94
N LEU A 462 -4.82 -20.68 13.90
CA LEU A 462 -5.12 -19.33 13.41
C LEU A 462 -5.48 -19.40 11.92
N VAL A 463 -6.59 -18.78 11.54
CA VAL A 463 -7.07 -18.72 10.14
C VAL A 463 -7.53 -17.31 9.83
N THR A 464 -7.23 -16.83 8.64
CA THR A 464 -7.69 -15.50 8.20
C THR A 464 -9.13 -15.56 7.68
N PRO A 465 -9.90 -14.46 7.77
CA PRO A 465 -11.23 -14.38 7.15
C PRO A 465 -11.22 -14.70 5.65
N LEU A 466 -10.16 -14.32 4.95
CA LEU A 466 -9.99 -14.62 3.52
C LEU A 466 -9.84 -16.12 3.27
N GLU A 467 -9.02 -16.82 4.05
CA GLU A 467 -8.88 -18.28 3.98
C GLU A 467 -10.20 -18.99 4.32
N LEU A 468 -10.91 -18.54 5.35
CA LEU A 468 -12.22 -19.10 5.71
C LEU A 468 -13.24 -18.93 4.58
N ALA A 469 -13.30 -17.76 3.95
CA ALA A 469 -14.20 -17.54 2.82
C ALA A 469 -13.85 -18.45 1.62
N ALA A 470 -12.56 -18.65 1.34
CA ALA A 470 -12.09 -19.53 0.26
C ALA A 470 -12.39 -21.01 0.55
N ALA A 471 -12.15 -21.47 1.78
CA ALA A 471 -12.45 -22.85 2.20
C ALA A 471 -13.95 -23.16 2.11
N VAL A 472 -14.80 -22.24 2.56
CA VAL A 472 -16.26 -22.36 2.43
C VAL A 472 -16.69 -22.30 0.97
N GLY A 473 -16.05 -21.47 0.14
CA GLY A 473 -16.23 -21.42 -1.30
C GLY A 473 -15.92 -22.76 -1.96
N ALA A 474 -14.87 -23.46 -1.52
CA ALA A 474 -14.51 -24.79 -2.00
C ALA A 474 -15.58 -25.85 -1.67
N ILE A 475 -16.18 -25.77 -0.49
CA ILE A 475 -17.32 -26.65 -0.13
C ILE A 475 -18.55 -26.29 -0.97
N ALA A 476 -18.82 -25.02 -1.17
CA ALA A 476 -19.99 -24.51 -1.90
C ALA A 476 -19.98 -24.86 -3.40
N ASN A 477 -18.81 -24.89 -4.04
CA ASN A 477 -18.63 -25.13 -5.48
C ASN A 477 -18.42 -26.61 -5.86
N GLY A 478 -18.59 -27.54 -4.92
CA GLY A 478 -18.43 -28.97 -5.17
C GLY A 478 -17.02 -29.50 -5.00
N GLY A 479 -16.20 -28.89 -4.12
CA GLY A 479 -14.91 -29.41 -3.70
C GLY A 479 -13.72 -28.94 -4.53
N LYS A 480 -13.81 -27.75 -5.10
CA LYS A 480 -12.72 -27.12 -5.86
C LYS A 480 -12.14 -25.96 -5.05
N GLN A 481 -10.89 -26.09 -4.61
CA GLN A 481 -10.15 -25.00 -4.00
C GLN A 481 -10.00 -23.87 -5.03
N ILE A 482 -10.44 -22.68 -4.66
CA ILE A 482 -10.35 -21.47 -5.48
C ILE A 482 -9.24 -20.56 -4.95
N LYS A 483 -8.53 -19.88 -5.85
CA LYS A 483 -7.53 -18.89 -5.48
C LYS A 483 -8.15 -17.50 -5.46
N PRO A 484 -8.28 -16.85 -4.29
CA PRO A 484 -8.77 -15.46 -4.22
C PRO A 484 -7.86 -14.50 -4.98
N HIS A 485 -8.45 -13.55 -5.71
CA HIS A 485 -7.72 -12.53 -6.45
C HIS A 485 -8.50 -11.21 -6.55
N LEU A 486 -7.77 -10.11 -6.77
CA LEU A 486 -8.30 -8.74 -6.82
C LEU A 486 -8.33 -8.15 -8.23
N LEU A 487 -7.49 -8.61 -9.14
CA LEU A 487 -7.43 -8.07 -10.50
C LEU A 487 -8.43 -8.78 -11.41
N ALA A 488 -9.30 -8.02 -12.08
CA ALA A 488 -10.23 -8.58 -13.06
C ALA A 488 -9.52 -9.28 -14.24
N SER A 489 -8.29 -8.88 -14.57
CA SER A 489 -7.46 -9.53 -15.58
C SER A 489 -6.96 -10.92 -15.19
N GLU A 490 -7.03 -11.27 -13.90
CA GLU A 490 -6.61 -12.59 -13.40
C GLU A 490 -7.71 -13.64 -13.49
N THR A 491 -9.00 -13.24 -13.59
CA THR A 491 -10.17 -14.15 -13.55
C THR A 491 -10.08 -15.30 -14.54
N ASN A 492 -9.55 -15.05 -15.73
CA ASN A 492 -9.37 -16.09 -16.76
C ASN A 492 -7.91 -16.54 -16.92
N SER A 493 -7.05 -16.23 -15.97
CA SER A 493 -5.64 -16.59 -16.03
C SER A 493 -5.45 -18.09 -15.80
N PRO A 494 -4.59 -18.76 -16.58
CA PRO A 494 -4.23 -20.17 -16.31
C PRO A 494 -3.59 -20.37 -14.92
N LYS A 495 -3.11 -19.30 -14.27
CA LYS A 495 -2.53 -19.33 -12.93
C LYS A 495 -3.56 -19.43 -11.81
N ILE A 496 -4.87 -19.25 -12.12
CA ILE A 496 -6.00 -19.27 -11.17
C ILE A 496 -6.96 -20.42 -11.50
N LYS A 497 -6.43 -21.57 -11.84
CA LYS A 497 -7.27 -22.75 -12.04
C LYS A 497 -7.67 -23.35 -10.70
N PRO A 498 -8.97 -23.65 -10.48
CA PRO A 498 -9.42 -24.37 -9.30
C PRO A 498 -8.74 -25.74 -9.18
N ILE A 499 -8.35 -26.10 -7.97
CA ILE A 499 -7.69 -27.38 -7.65
C ILE A 499 -8.70 -28.26 -6.90
N ALA A 500 -8.85 -29.53 -7.30
CA ALA A 500 -9.72 -30.45 -6.57
C ALA A 500 -9.19 -30.67 -5.15
N THR A 501 -10.08 -30.57 -4.14
CA THR A 501 -9.72 -30.81 -2.73
C THR A 501 -9.53 -32.30 -2.40
N GLY A 502 -9.98 -33.20 -3.26
CA GLY A 502 -9.97 -34.66 -3.01
C GLY A 502 -11.17 -35.17 -2.21
N LEU A 503 -12.07 -34.29 -1.77
CA LEU A 503 -13.33 -34.71 -1.14
C LEU A 503 -14.25 -35.37 -2.16
N LYS A 504 -14.87 -36.49 -1.77
CA LYS A 504 -15.90 -37.15 -2.59
C LYS A 504 -17.20 -36.34 -2.60
N PRO A 505 -18.03 -36.44 -3.66
CA PRO A 505 -19.30 -35.71 -3.75
C PRO A 505 -20.25 -35.93 -2.56
N GLU A 506 -20.32 -37.16 -2.02
CA GLU A 506 -21.14 -37.46 -0.84
C GLU A 506 -20.64 -36.75 0.43
N HIS A 507 -19.31 -36.59 0.61
CA HIS A 507 -18.72 -35.85 1.75
C HIS A 507 -19.10 -34.38 1.67
N ILE A 508 -18.95 -33.80 0.49
CA ILE A 508 -19.28 -32.38 0.23
C ILE A 508 -20.77 -32.15 0.44
N LYS A 509 -21.63 -33.04 -0.08
CA LYS A 509 -23.08 -32.98 0.11
C LYS A 509 -23.44 -32.98 1.60
N THR A 510 -22.87 -33.89 2.40
CA THR A 510 -23.15 -33.97 3.83
C THR A 510 -22.73 -32.71 4.58
N ILE A 511 -21.55 -32.15 4.27
CA ILE A 511 -21.08 -30.89 4.89
C ILE A 511 -22.00 -29.74 4.50
N ARG A 512 -22.32 -29.58 3.21
CA ARG A 512 -23.22 -28.55 2.71
C ARG A 512 -24.60 -28.62 3.35
N GLU A 513 -25.20 -29.80 3.41
CA GLU A 513 -26.49 -30.00 4.05
C GLU A 513 -26.45 -29.67 5.54
N GLY A 514 -25.38 -30.04 6.27
CA GLY A 514 -25.22 -29.64 7.66
C GLY A 514 -25.09 -28.12 7.85
N MET A 515 -24.45 -27.44 6.91
CA MET A 515 -24.40 -25.97 6.91
C MET A 515 -25.74 -25.33 6.53
N ILE A 516 -26.53 -25.95 5.65
CA ILE A 516 -27.89 -25.51 5.31
C ILE A 516 -28.81 -25.70 6.53
N ASP A 517 -28.72 -26.85 7.18
CA ASP A 517 -29.47 -27.17 8.40
C ASP A 517 -29.15 -26.19 9.54
N ALA A 518 -27.89 -25.73 9.66
CA ALA A 518 -27.51 -24.70 10.64
C ALA A 518 -28.25 -23.37 10.41
N VAL A 519 -28.55 -23.01 9.15
CA VAL A 519 -29.36 -21.83 8.81
C VAL A 519 -30.86 -22.14 8.91
N TYR A 520 -31.27 -23.34 8.54
CA TYR A 520 -32.69 -23.68 8.50
C TYR A 520 -33.31 -23.80 9.90
N TYR A 521 -32.67 -24.52 10.82
CA TYR A 521 -33.15 -24.73 12.20
C TYR A 521 -32.06 -24.64 13.27
N GLY A 522 -30.80 -24.47 12.90
CA GLY A 522 -29.67 -24.54 13.84
C GLY A 522 -29.18 -23.16 14.30
N THR A 523 -27.88 -23.08 14.58
CA THR A 523 -27.23 -21.91 15.24
C THR A 523 -27.23 -20.62 14.42
N ALA A 524 -27.53 -20.68 13.12
CA ALA A 524 -27.60 -19.51 12.22
C ALA A 524 -29.03 -19.22 11.73
N GLN A 525 -30.06 -19.71 12.42
CA GLN A 525 -31.47 -19.60 12.00
C GLN A 525 -31.93 -18.15 11.77
N SER A 526 -31.29 -17.16 12.37
CA SER A 526 -31.58 -15.74 12.15
C SER A 526 -31.41 -15.27 10.69
N LEU A 527 -30.75 -16.06 9.82
CA LEU A 527 -30.66 -15.79 8.40
C LEU A 527 -31.88 -16.32 7.62
N ASN A 528 -32.67 -17.22 8.19
CA ASN A 528 -33.81 -17.87 7.55
C ASN A 528 -35.15 -17.18 7.91
N ASP A 529 -35.27 -15.90 7.61
CA ASP A 529 -36.49 -15.10 7.87
C ASP A 529 -37.28 -14.73 6.59
N GLY A 530 -36.90 -15.36 5.46
CA GLY A 530 -37.56 -15.10 4.17
C GLY A 530 -37.09 -13.85 3.43
N THR A 531 -36.20 -13.03 3.99
CA THR A 531 -35.68 -11.82 3.34
C THR A 531 -34.57 -12.09 2.32
N ILE A 532 -33.97 -13.27 2.38
CA ILE A 532 -32.98 -13.76 1.42
C ILE A 532 -33.30 -15.21 1.03
N PRO A 533 -32.84 -15.69 -0.14
CA PRO A 533 -32.87 -17.12 -0.45
C PRO A 533 -32.16 -17.93 0.63
N LEU A 534 -32.60 -19.18 0.86
CA LEU A 534 -31.95 -20.07 1.79
C LEU A 534 -30.45 -20.17 1.49
N THR A 535 -29.63 -20.05 2.54
CA THR A 535 -28.16 -20.10 2.50
C THR A 535 -27.65 -21.30 3.32
N GLY A 536 -26.39 -21.63 3.18
CA GLY A 536 -25.69 -22.52 4.10
C GLY A 536 -24.69 -21.72 4.93
N GLY A 537 -24.53 -22.03 6.22
CA GLY A 537 -23.60 -21.29 7.06
C GLY A 537 -23.16 -22.01 8.31
N LYS A 538 -22.17 -21.45 8.98
CA LYS A 538 -21.66 -21.93 10.26
C LYS A 538 -21.27 -20.74 11.13
N THR A 539 -21.86 -20.67 12.31
CA THR A 539 -21.45 -19.70 13.35
C THR A 539 -20.19 -20.19 14.06
N GLY A 540 -19.39 -19.25 14.50
CA GLY A 540 -18.23 -19.48 15.35
C GLY A 540 -18.22 -18.53 16.53
N THR A 541 -17.75 -19.00 17.64
CA THR A 541 -17.43 -18.22 18.84
C THR A 541 -16.03 -18.65 19.24
N SER A 542 -15.10 -17.72 19.27
CA SER A 542 -13.70 -18.00 19.58
C SER A 542 -13.32 -17.34 20.89
N GLU A 543 -12.94 -18.15 21.86
CA GLU A 543 -12.56 -17.68 23.19
C GLU A 543 -11.26 -16.88 23.13
N VAL A 544 -11.24 -15.80 23.90
CA VAL A 544 -10.07 -14.93 24.09
C VAL A 544 -9.83 -14.78 25.58
N ILE A 545 -8.66 -15.16 26.04
CA ILE A 545 -8.33 -15.11 27.47
C ILE A 545 -8.45 -13.66 27.98
N GLY A 546 -9.26 -13.49 29.04
CA GLY A 546 -9.46 -12.19 29.69
C GLY A 546 -10.31 -11.17 28.91
N GLN A 547 -10.90 -11.56 27.77
CA GLN A 547 -11.74 -10.70 26.95
C GLN A 547 -13.02 -11.44 26.54
N ARG A 548 -13.98 -10.68 25.98
CA ARG A 548 -15.15 -11.26 25.34
C ARG A 548 -14.72 -12.01 24.07
N SER A 549 -15.35 -13.14 23.81
CA SER A 549 -15.07 -13.98 22.63
C SER A 549 -15.21 -13.23 21.31
N HIS A 550 -14.43 -13.62 20.31
CA HIS A 550 -14.66 -13.17 18.93
C HIS A 550 -15.88 -13.85 18.34
N SER A 551 -16.65 -13.08 17.58
CA SER A 551 -17.84 -13.55 16.88
C SER A 551 -17.47 -13.84 15.42
N LEU A 552 -17.74 -15.06 14.94
CA LEU A 552 -17.44 -15.46 13.56
C LEU A 552 -18.71 -16.00 12.89
N TYR A 553 -18.75 -15.85 11.58
CA TYR A 553 -19.70 -16.49 10.70
C TYR A 553 -19.05 -16.77 9.35
N VAL A 554 -19.29 -17.95 8.83
CA VAL A 554 -18.96 -18.29 7.44
C VAL A 554 -20.17 -18.88 6.75
N GLY A 555 -20.36 -18.61 5.47
CA GLY A 555 -21.50 -19.16 4.75
C GLY A 555 -21.42 -18.95 3.24
N PHE A 556 -22.35 -19.55 2.55
CA PHE A 556 -22.48 -19.47 1.10
C PHE A 556 -23.95 -19.32 0.70
N GLY A 557 -24.17 -18.80 -0.50
CA GLY A 557 -25.53 -18.65 -1.00
C GLY A 557 -25.61 -18.51 -2.55
N PRO A 558 -26.79 -18.83 -3.11
CA PRO A 558 -27.91 -19.57 -2.50
C PRO A 558 -27.51 -20.98 -2.03
N ALA A 559 -28.30 -21.62 -1.16
CA ALA A 559 -28.03 -22.97 -0.63
C ALA A 559 -27.75 -23.98 -1.75
N TYR A 560 -28.50 -23.88 -2.83
CA TYR A 560 -28.31 -24.66 -4.06
C TYR A 560 -27.83 -23.73 -5.17
N GLN A 561 -26.89 -24.22 -6.01
CA GLN A 561 -26.22 -23.44 -7.07
C GLN A 561 -25.51 -22.18 -6.52
N SER A 562 -24.74 -22.37 -5.47
CA SER A 562 -24.04 -21.29 -4.76
C SER A 562 -23.20 -20.41 -5.68
N LYS A 563 -23.24 -19.12 -5.44
CA LYS A 563 -22.52 -18.10 -6.21
C LYS A 563 -21.54 -17.30 -5.36
N ILE A 564 -21.85 -17.08 -4.09
CA ILE A 564 -21.08 -16.25 -3.18
C ILE A 564 -20.75 -17.01 -1.90
N ALA A 565 -19.53 -16.88 -1.41
CA ALA A 565 -19.10 -17.28 -0.07
C ALA A 565 -18.70 -16.05 0.75
N ILE A 566 -19.05 -16.04 2.03
CA ILE A 566 -18.79 -14.93 2.94
C ILE A 566 -18.15 -15.44 4.22
N ALA A 567 -17.15 -14.72 4.71
CA ALA A 567 -16.61 -14.86 6.06
C ALA A 567 -16.67 -13.51 6.79
N VAL A 568 -17.11 -13.53 8.03
CA VAL A 568 -17.21 -12.37 8.91
C VAL A 568 -16.54 -12.68 10.24
N ILE A 569 -15.74 -11.73 10.72
CA ILE A 569 -15.25 -11.71 12.10
C ILE A 569 -15.58 -10.36 12.73
N VAL A 570 -16.01 -10.39 14.00
CA VAL A 570 -16.16 -9.23 14.87
C VAL A 570 -15.36 -9.49 16.15
N GLU A 571 -14.26 -8.76 16.33
CA GLU A 571 -13.44 -8.87 17.54
C GLU A 571 -14.27 -8.55 18.78
N ASN A 572 -14.16 -9.40 19.79
CA ASN A 572 -14.88 -9.28 21.07
C ASN A 572 -16.42 -9.12 20.91
N GLY A 573 -16.96 -9.65 19.80
CA GLY A 573 -18.36 -9.55 19.42
C GLY A 573 -19.29 -10.51 20.17
N GLY A 574 -18.74 -11.49 20.90
CA GLY A 574 -19.51 -12.54 21.57
C GLY A 574 -19.96 -13.65 20.62
N TYR A 575 -21.22 -14.05 20.67
CA TYR A 575 -21.73 -15.15 19.86
C TYR A 575 -21.80 -14.83 18.37
N GLY A 576 -21.42 -15.81 17.54
CA GLY A 576 -21.44 -15.70 16.07
C GLY A 576 -22.83 -15.39 15.50
N SER A 577 -23.87 -15.98 16.08
CA SER A 577 -25.26 -15.73 15.71
C SER A 577 -25.73 -14.28 15.97
N VAL A 578 -25.15 -13.60 16.96
CA VAL A 578 -25.57 -12.26 17.41
C VAL A 578 -24.87 -11.15 16.65
N SER A 579 -23.56 -11.25 16.40
CA SER A 579 -22.78 -10.15 15.85
C SER A 579 -22.32 -10.38 14.40
N ALA A 580 -21.80 -11.57 14.05
CA ALA A 580 -21.25 -11.83 12.73
C ALA A 580 -22.30 -12.24 11.69
N ALA A 581 -23.27 -13.12 12.08
CA ALA A 581 -24.29 -13.58 11.17
C ALA A 581 -25.20 -12.47 10.62
N PRO A 582 -25.65 -11.46 11.41
CA PRO A 582 -26.42 -10.34 10.87
C PRO A 582 -25.63 -9.47 9.88
N VAL A 583 -24.31 -9.36 10.02
CA VAL A 583 -23.45 -8.67 9.06
C VAL A 583 -23.45 -9.40 7.73
N ALA A 584 -23.22 -10.73 7.77
CA ALA A 584 -23.24 -11.56 6.56
C ALA A 584 -24.60 -11.48 5.84
N LYS A 585 -25.71 -11.48 6.61
CA LYS A 585 -27.08 -11.37 6.07
C LYS A 585 -27.25 -10.11 5.21
N GLN A 586 -26.80 -8.95 5.69
CA GLN A 586 -26.89 -7.70 4.93
C GLN A 586 -26.10 -7.76 3.61
N VAL A 587 -24.94 -8.41 3.61
CA VAL A 587 -24.14 -8.59 2.39
C VAL A 587 -24.85 -9.54 1.42
N PHE A 588 -25.44 -10.66 1.91
CA PHE A 588 -26.26 -11.55 1.09
C PHE A 588 -27.46 -10.81 0.48
N GLN A 589 -28.18 -10.01 1.28
CA GLN A 589 -29.32 -9.20 0.80
C GLN A 589 -28.91 -8.29 -0.37
N THR A 590 -27.81 -7.56 -0.23
CA THR A 590 -27.32 -6.69 -1.31
C THR A 590 -26.88 -7.50 -2.54
N TYR A 591 -26.20 -8.62 -2.33
CA TYR A 591 -25.79 -9.48 -3.43
C TYR A 591 -27.00 -10.02 -4.22
N PHE A 592 -27.97 -10.62 -3.53
CA PHE A 592 -29.13 -11.23 -4.18
C PHE A 592 -30.04 -10.19 -4.85
N SER A 593 -30.26 -9.03 -4.20
CA SER A 593 -31.05 -7.95 -4.83
C SER A 593 -30.41 -7.42 -6.10
N LYS A 594 -29.08 -7.33 -6.14
CA LYS A 594 -28.36 -6.79 -7.31
C LYS A 594 -28.23 -7.79 -8.44
N TYR A 595 -27.83 -9.03 -8.13
CA TYR A 595 -27.47 -10.01 -9.15
C TYR A 595 -28.64 -10.88 -9.62
N ASN A 596 -29.75 -11.00 -8.84
CA ASN A 596 -30.98 -11.62 -9.34
C ASN A 596 -31.73 -10.72 -10.32
N GLN A 597 -31.68 -9.39 -10.14
CA GLN A 597 -32.26 -8.45 -11.10
C GLN A 597 -31.52 -8.42 -12.46
N ALA A 598 -30.24 -8.80 -12.49
CA ALA A 598 -29.47 -8.87 -13.73
C ALA A 598 -29.79 -10.12 -14.57
N GLN A 599 -30.40 -11.16 -14.00
CA GLN A 599 -30.84 -12.37 -14.73
C GLN A 599 -32.26 -12.25 -15.26
N SER A 600 -33.01 -11.23 -14.84
CA SER A 600 -34.39 -10.95 -15.30
C SER A 600 -34.46 -9.87 -16.38
N LYS A 601 -33.36 -9.33 -16.81
CA LYS A 601 -33.17 -8.46 -17.98
C LYS A 601 -32.37 -9.17 -19.06
#